data_18abbeb5e49e8c14f4c645eab2b250d9
#
_entry.id   18abbeb5e49e8c14f4c645eab2b250d9
#
_cell.length_a   1.000
_cell.length_b   1.000
_cell.length_c   1.000
_cell.angle_alpha   90.00
_cell.angle_beta   90.00
_cell.angle_gamma   90.00
#
_symmetry.space_group_name_H-M   'P 1'
#
loop_
_entity.id
_entity.type
_entity.pdbx_description
1 polymer ?
#
loop_
_entity_poly.entity_id
_entity_poly.type
_entity_poly.pdbx_seq_one_letter_code
_entity_poly.pdbx_strand_id
1 'polypeptide(L)'
;TKKALLPFLLGGFATKIRSGDTFYRLAKHYGTTIAAIAAANPALNPEKLVPGTEIYIPYGFDLVPSDVRWTSKLNELVLEGLKLRYPFIGTETYGKSVMGRPLRAVSIGAGSAEAFFNASHHANEWITTPLVLKFAENYLKAYINGSSIFGRDARELFAKTRLFIAPLVNPDGVDLVNGALDETTPLWQSVKRIARQYPAVPFPSGWKANIEGTDLNLNYPAGWDTAKETKYAQGWVSPAPRDFVGAEPLSAPESRAVFDFTADHEFRLILAYHTQGEVIYWKYLDIEPPNGYDIGRALAAVSGYKLDEVPTESGFAGYKDWFILFYNRPGYTVEAGRGTNPLPLSQFGRIYNDNVGIMATALSEAGKL
;
A
#
# COMPACT_ATOMS: atom_id res chain seq x y z
N THR A 1 24.32 19.63 0.54
CA THR A 1 22.94 19.86 0.05
C THR A 1 22.05 18.64 0.17
N LYS A 2 22.42 17.40 -0.26
CA LYS A 2 21.65 16.18 -0.02
C LYS A 2 21.48 15.88 1.48
N LYS A 3 22.51 16.09 2.29
CA LYS A 3 22.48 15.92 3.76
C LYS A 3 21.53 16.90 4.45
N ALA A 4 21.37 18.11 3.92
CA ALA A 4 20.48 19.13 4.51
C ALA A 4 18.99 18.88 4.21
N LEU A 5 18.65 18.13 3.14
CA LEU A 5 17.27 17.80 2.78
C LEU A 5 16.76 16.53 3.46
N LEU A 6 17.67 15.65 3.93
CA LEU A 6 17.30 14.37 4.53
C LEU A 6 16.33 14.49 5.71
N PRO A 7 16.49 15.45 6.66
CA PRO A 7 15.53 15.63 7.75
C PRO A 7 14.11 15.97 7.25
N PHE A 8 13.99 16.76 6.20
CA PHE A 8 12.69 17.06 5.60
C PHE A 8 12.05 15.83 4.97
N LEU A 9 12.85 15.02 4.26
CA LEU A 9 12.38 13.79 3.62
C LEU A 9 11.98 12.72 4.65
N LEU A 10 12.65 12.69 5.81
CA LEU A 10 12.32 11.80 6.93
C LEU A 10 11.30 12.41 7.90
N GLY A 11 10.85 13.64 7.65
CA GLY A 11 9.78 14.29 8.41
C GLY A 11 10.15 14.72 9.82
N GLY A 12 11.45 14.87 10.14
CA GLY A 12 11.93 15.32 11.44
C GLY A 12 13.46 15.25 11.54
N PHE A 13 14.00 15.55 12.71
CA PHE A 13 15.44 15.55 12.98
C PHE A 13 15.77 15.23 14.44
N ALA A 14 16.96 14.68 14.67
CA ALA A 14 17.50 14.49 16.02
C ALA A 14 18.26 15.73 16.48
N THR A 15 18.09 16.08 17.76
CA THR A 15 18.83 17.15 18.44
C THR A 15 19.08 16.77 19.90
N LYS A 16 19.80 17.63 20.65
CA LYS A 16 20.03 17.44 22.08
C LYS A 16 19.15 18.35 22.91
N ILE A 17 18.56 17.81 23.98
CA ILE A 17 17.82 18.55 24.99
C ILE A 17 18.72 19.60 25.62
N ARG A 18 18.23 20.82 25.76
CA ARG A 18 18.91 21.94 26.45
C ARG A 18 18.27 22.17 27.82
N SER A 19 19.00 22.84 28.70
CA SER A 19 18.44 23.26 29.99
C SER A 19 17.20 24.16 29.78
N GLY A 20 16.11 23.83 30.45
CA GLY A 20 14.82 24.52 30.34
C GLY A 20 13.94 24.07 29.16
N ASP A 21 14.35 23.11 28.35
CA ASP A 21 13.48 22.50 27.33
C ASP A 21 12.35 21.71 27.99
N THR A 22 11.18 21.79 27.37
CA THR A 22 10.01 20.95 27.67
C THR A 22 9.38 20.51 26.34
N PHE A 23 8.64 19.41 26.33
CA PHE A 23 7.93 19.00 25.11
C PHE A 23 7.01 20.11 24.59
N TYR A 24 6.38 20.90 25.47
CA TYR A 24 5.57 22.06 25.09
C TYR A 24 6.40 23.12 24.34
N ARG A 25 7.55 23.54 24.89
CA ARG A 25 8.42 24.54 24.25
C ARG A 25 8.96 24.06 22.90
N LEU A 26 9.41 22.81 22.86
CA LEU A 26 9.92 22.18 21.64
C LEU A 26 8.81 22.08 20.59
N ALA A 27 7.61 21.61 20.97
CA ALA A 27 6.47 21.53 20.05
C ALA A 27 6.11 22.88 19.45
N LYS A 28 6.03 23.94 20.30
CA LYS A 28 5.75 25.30 19.87
C LYS A 28 6.85 25.87 18.97
N HIS A 29 8.12 25.62 19.30
CA HIS A 29 9.27 26.14 18.54
C HIS A 29 9.38 25.52 17.14
N TYR A 30 9.12 24.21 17.04
CA TYR A 30 9.29 23.47 15.78
C TYR A 30 7.97 23.22 15.02
N GLY A 31 6.87 23.82 15.45
CA GLY A 31 5.57 23.71 14.76
C GLY A 31 5.01 22.29 14.72
N THR A 32 5.20 21.53 15.80
CA THR A 32 4.70 20.16 15.95
C THR A 32 3.80 20.05 17.18
N THR A 33 3.47 18.83 17.65
CA THR A 33 2.62 18.61 18.83
C THR A 33 3.37 17.87 19.94
N ILE A 34 2.94 18.07 21.18
CA ILE A 34 3.47 17.31 22.34
C ILE A 34 3.28 15.81 22.12
N ALA A 35 2.11 15.40 21.62
CA ALA A 35 1.81 14.00 21.34
C ALA A 35 2.75 13.40 20.29
N ALA A 36 3.08 14.15 19.23
CA ALA A 36 4.03 13.71 18.21
C ALA A 36 5.46 13.55 18.77
N ILE A 37 5.94 14.51 19.59
CA ILE A 37 7.24 14.39 20.25
C ILE A 37 7.26 13.20 21.22
N ALA A 38 6.23 13.03 22.03
CA ALA A 38 6.14 11.91 22.96
C ALA A 38 6.11 10.55 22.25
N ALA A 39 5.34 10.44 21.18
CA ALA A 39 5.25 9.22 20.37
C ALA A 39 6.59 8.84 19.72
N ALA A 40 7.33 9.82 19.24
CA ALA A 40 8.64 9.60 18.60
C ALA A 40 9.77 9.32 19.62
N ASN A 41 9.56 9.59 20.91
CA ASN A 41 10.57 9.45 21.97
C ASN A 41 10.00 8.67 23.19
N PRO A 42 9.58 7.41 23.02
CA PRO A 42 8.88 6.67 24.09
C PRO A 42 9.75 6.41 25.33
N ALA A 43 11.07 6.49 25.20
CA ALA A 43 12.03 6.30 26.30
C ALA A 43 12.22 7.57 27.16
N LEU A 44 11.77 8.74 26.71
CA LEU A 44 11.92 10.00 27.45
C LEU A 44 10.75 10.23 28.39
N ASN A 45 11.07 10.62 29.64
CA ASN A 45 10.06 11.12 30.57
C ASN A 45 9.81 12.61 30.31
N PRO A 46 8.62 13.03 29.85
CA PRO A 46 8.32 14.42 29.50
C PRO A 46 8.39 15.38 30.72
N GLU A 47 8.22 14.85 31.95
CA GLU A 47 8.32 15.64 33.19
C GLU A 47 9.76 15.79 33.70
N LYS A 48 10.69 14.97 33.18
CA LYS A 48 12.08 14.93 33.65
C LYS A 48 13.05 14.81 32.49
N LEU A 49 13.12 15.84 31.65
CA LEU A 49 14.07 15.90 30.56
C LEU A 49 15.50 16.17 31.07
N VAL A 50 16.46 15.38 30.59
CA VAL A 50 17.87 15.50 30.97
C VAL A 50 18.63 16.25 29.87
N PRO A 51 19.24 17.41 30.15
CA PRO A 51 20.06 18.13 29.17
C PRO A 51 21.18 17.26 28.62
N GLY A 52 21.44 17.36 27.30
CA GLY A 52 22.43 16.56 26.59
C GLY A 52 21.89 15.25 26.02
N THR A 53 20.72 14.77 26.48
CA THR A 53 20.06 13.58 25.91
C THR A 53 19.56 13.90 24.50
N GLU A 54 19.67 12.91 23.60
CA GLU A 54 19.13 13.03 22.25
C GLU A 54 17.60 12.94 22.24
N ILE A 55 16.96 13.77 21.43
CA ILE A 55 15.53 13.80 21.21
C ILE A 55 15.25 13.93 19.71
N TYR A 56 14.30 13.15 19.19
CA TYR A 56 13.80 13.29 17.82
C TYR A 56 12.61 14.26 17.79
N ILE A 57 12.67 15.24 16.92
CA ILE A 57 11.62 16.26 16.73
C ILE A 57 10.94 16.00 15.38
N PRO A 58 9.72 15.42 15.36
CA PRO A 58 8.95 15.31 14.12
C PRO A 58 8.44 16.69 13.70
N TYR A 59 8.51 17.00 12.40
CA TYR A 59 7.88 18.21 11.86
C TYR A 59 6.35 18.08 11.86
N GLY A 60 5.65 19.22 11.90
CA GLY A 60 4.19 19.27 11.94
C GLY A 60 3.50 18.98 10.59
N PHE A 61 4.23 18.86 9.48
CA PHE A 61 3.65 18.56 8.17
C PHE A 61 3.46 17.05 7.95
N ASP A 62 2.61 16.73 6.97
CA ASP A 62 2.36 15.35 6.55
C ASP A 62 3.58 14.74 5.86
N LEU A 63 3.92 13.51 6.26
CA LEU A 63 5.06 12.79 5.69
C LEU A 63 4.74 12.20 4.32
N VAL A 64 3.49 11.74 4.12
CA VAL A 64 3.05 11.15 2.85
C VAL A 64 2.62 12.27 1.91
N PRO A 65 3.41 12.60 0.87
CA PRO A 65 3.04 13.63 -0.10
C PRO A 65 1.92 13.13 -1.02
N SER A 66 1.04 14.03 -1.44
CA SER A 66 -0.11 13.76 -2.31
C SER A 66 0.00 14.34 -3.71
N ASP A 67 1.09 15.07 -3.99
CA ASP A 67 1.28 15.90 -5.18
C ASP A 67 2.54 15.57 -5.99
N VAL A 68 3.15 14.43 -5.69
CA VAL A 68 4.35 13.95 -6.39
C VAL A 68 4.15 12.57 -6.99
N ARG A 69 4.84 12.27 -8.10
CA ARG A 69 4.89 10.93 -8.66
C ARG A 69 5.62 10.00 -7.70
N TRP A 70 5.04 8.85 -7.43
CA TRP A 70 5.59 7.90 -6.49
C TRP A 70 6.73 7.09 -7.11
N THR A 71 7.74 6.78 -6.31
CA THR A 71 8.88 5.94 -6.70
C THR A 71 9.24 4.98 -5.57
N SER A 72 9.96 3.91 -5.89
CA SER A 72 10.48 2.99 -4.87
C SER A 72 11.34 3.72 -3.83
N LYS A 73 12.15 4.68 -4.26
CA LYS A 73 12.99 5.49 -3.36
C LYS A 73 12.17 6.36 -2.42
N LEU A 74 11.11 6.98 -2.91
CA LEU A 74 10.21 7.78 -2.07
C LEU A 74 9.48 6.88 -1.06
N ASN A 75 9.05 5.69 -1.49
CA ASN A 75 8.43 4.70 -0.61
C ASN A 75 9.33 4.36 0.59
N GLU A 76 10.61 4.04 0.35
CA GLU A 76 11.57 3.74 1.43
C GLU A 76 11.74 4.93 2.40
N LEU A 77 11.86 6.16 1.88
CA LEU A 77 11.98 7.36 2.71
C LEU A 77 10.74 7.61 3.58
N VAL A 78 9.54 7.41 3.02
CA VAL A 78 8.28 7.56 3.77
C VAL A 78 8.17 6.50 4.86
N LEU A 79 8.50 5.24 4.57
CA LEU A 79 8.47 4.15 5.55
C LEU A 79 9.48 4.39 6.69
N GLU A 80 10.70 4.84 6.37
CA GLU A 80 11.70 5.23 7.35
C GLU A 80 11.21 6.39 8.23
N GLY A 81 10.64 7.42 7.61
CA GLY A 81 10.07 8.56 8.32
C GLY A 81 8.89 8.18 9.22
N LEU A 82 8.00 7.29 8.79
CA LEU A 82 6.94 6.74 9.62
C LEU A 82 7.51 6.01 10.84
N LYS A 83 8.54 5.18 10.64
CA LYS A 83 9.20 4.46 11.74
C LYS A 83 9.88 5.39 12.74
N LEU A 84 10.50 6.48 12.27
CA LEU A 84 11.12 7.50 13.13
C LEU A 84 10.07 8.28 13.94
N ARG A 85 8.93 8.62 13.33
CA ARG A 85 7.82 9.32 14.00
C ARG A 85 7.04 8.42 14.96
N TYR A 86 6.92 7.13 14.63
CA TYR A 86 6.10 6.15 15.34
C TYR A 86 6.92 4.87 15.59
N PRO A 87 7.90 4.88 16.48
CA PRO A 87 8.82 3.75 16.69
C PRO A 87 8.13 2.46 17.17
N PHE A 88 6.87 2.54 17.59
CA PHE A 88 6.05 1.40 18.00
C PHE A 88 5.40 0.62 16.84
N ILE A 89 5.46 1.12 15.59
CA ILE A 89 5.00 0.34 14.43
C ILE A 89 6.01 -0.75 14.06
N GLY A 90 5.51 -1.88 13.53
CA GLY A 90 6.36 -2.89 12.92
C GLY A 90 6.76 -2.48 11.49
N THR A 91 7.95 -2.90 11.06
CA THR A 91 8.38 -2.83 9.65
C THR A 91 9.16 -4.08 9.31
N GLU A 92 8.86 -4.67 8.16
CA GLU A 92 9.53 -5.89 7.70
C GLU A 92 9.76 -5.89 6.19
N THR A 93 10.67 -6.75 5.75
CA THR A 93 10.90 -7.04 4.33
C THR A 93 10.38 -8.44 4.07
N TYR A 94 9.29 -8.54 3.33
CA TYR A 94 8.64 -9.83 3.03
C TYR A 94 9.13 -10.46 1.71
N GLY A 95 9.99 -9.79 0.97
CA GLY A 95 10.55 -10.31 -0.27
C GLY A 95 11.43 -9.31 -0.99
N LYS A 96 11.74 -9.63 -2.23
CA LYS A 96 12.48 -8.77 -3.16
C LYS A 96 11.84 -8.79 -4.53
N SER A 97 11.86 -7.65 -5.22
CA SER A 97 11.47 -7.54 -6.62
C SER A 97 12.52 -8.18 -7.55
N VAL A 98 12.19 -8.25 -8.85
CA VAL A 98 13.14 -8.70 -9.89
C VAL A 98 14.48 -7.95 -9.82
N MET A 99 14.45 -6.64 -9.59
CA MET A 99 15.67 -5.82 -9.45
C MET A 99 16.33 -5.92 -8.05
N GLY A 100 15.85 -6.79 -7.19
CA GLY A 100 16.38 -6.98 -5.84
C GLY A 100 15.98 -5.89 -4.84
N ARG A 101 15.02 -5.02 -5.18
CA ARG A 101 14.48 -4.01 -4.27
C ARG A 101 13.69 -4.69 -3.15
N PRO A 102 13.81 -4.22 -1.90
CA PRO A 102 13.04 -4.82 -0.80
C PRO A 102 11.54 -4.56 -0.99
N LEU A 103 10.74 -5.60 -0.81
CA LEU A 103 9.29 -5.49 -0.69
C LEU A 103 8.97 -5.32 0.80
N ARG A 104 8.43 -4.16 1.14
CA ARG A 104 8.29 -3.72 2.54
C ARG A 104 6.83 -3.74 2.98
N ALA A 105 6.63 -4.21 4.19
CA ALA A 105 5.36 -4.07 4.91
C ALA A 105 5.55 -3.27 6.19
N VAL A 106 4.50 -2.55 6.58
CA VAL A 106 4.38 -1.92 7.91
C VAL A 106 3.23 -2.57 8.65
N SER A 107 3.36 -2.73 9.98
CA SER A 107 2.26 -3.20 10.82
C SER A 107 1.91 -2.19 11.91
N ILE A 108 0.60 -1.96 12.09
CA ILE A 108 0.01 -0.97 13.01
C ILE A 108 -1.05 -1.66 13.84
N GLY A 109 -0.90 -1.63 15.15
CA GLY A 109 -1.83 -2.24 16.09
C GLY A 109 -1.20 -3.33 16.95
N ALA A 110 -1.86 -3.62 18.08
CA ALA A 110 -1.41 -4.61 19.07
C ALA A 110 -2.41 -5.77 19.23
N GLY A 111 -3.54 -5.72 18.52
CA GLY A 111 -4.57 -6.75 18.59
C GLY A 111 -4.19 -8.04 17.84
N SER A 112 -4.98 -9.09 18.08
CA SER A 112 -4.81 -10.40 17.44
C SER A 112 -5.55 -10.54 16.11
N ALA A 113 -6.47 -9.65 15.79
CA ALA A 113 -7.21 -9.67 14.54
C ALA A 113 -6.37 -9.03 13.44
N GLU A 114 -5.82 -9.83 12.54
CA GLU A 114 -4.96 -9.36 11.46
C GLU A 114 -5.77 -8.98 10.23
N ALA A 115 -5.43 -7.84 9.63
CA ALA A 115 -5.94 -7.38 8.34
C ALA A 115 -4.77 -7.00 7.43
N PHE A 116 -4.91 -7.21 6.11
CA PHE A 116 -3.86 -6.90 5.16
C PHE A 116 -4.37 -6.03 4.03
N PHE A 117 -3.72 -4.86 3.85
CA PHE A 117 -3.96 -3.96 2.74
C PHE A 117 -2.73 -3.92 1.85
N ASN A 118 -2.88 -4.15 0.57
CA ASN A 118 -1.80 -4.06 -0.38
C ASN A 118 -2.17 -3.15 -1.56
N ALA A 119 -1.16 -2.62 -2.24
CA ALA A 119 -1.34 -1.66 -3.30
C ALA A 119 -0.27 -1.79 -4.38
N SER A 120 -0.55 -1.25 -5.56
CA SER A 120 0.38 -1.19 -6.69
C SER A 120 0.92 -2.55 -7.13
N HIS A 121 0.04 -3.56 -7.26
CA HIS A 121 0.36 -4.75 -8.06
C HIS A 121 0.63 -4.35 -9.51
N HIS A 122 -0.19 -3.43 -10.04
CA HIS A 122 0.01 -2.87 -11.37
C HIS A 122 0.84 -1.57 -11.30
N ALA A 123 1.83 -1.50 -12.17
CA ALA A 123 2.80 -0.40 -12.18
C ALA A 123 2.19 0.97 -12.44
N ASN A 124 1.23 1.07 -13.35
CA ASN A 124 0.55 2.32 -13.70
C ASN A 124 -0.60 2.72 -12.75
N GLU A 125 -0.82 1.92 -11.72
CA GLU A 125 -1.81 2.18 -10.65
C GLU A 125 -1.13 2.67 -9.36
N TRP A 126 0.06 3.27 -9.50
CA TRP A 126 0.94 3.70 -8.40
C TRP A 126 0.31 4.72 -7.41
N ILE A 127 -0.77 5.41 -7.81
CA ILE A 127 -1.52 6.32 -6.92
C ILE A 127 -2.10 5.59 -5.69
N THR A 128 -2.26 4.27 -5.76
CA THR A 128 -2.73 3.43 -4.66
C THR A 128 -1.69 3.29 -3.55
N THR A 129 -0.39 3.42 -3.84
CA THR A 129 0.68 3.43 -2.82
C THR A 129 0.54 4.60 -1.85
N PRO A 130 0.54 5.89 -2.28
CA PRO A 130 0.31 7.00 -1.35
C PRO A 130 -1.08 6.94 -0.70
N LEU A 131 -2.08 6.33 -1.34
CA LEU A 131 -3.42 6.17 -0.77
C LEU A 131 -3.38 5.37 0.54
N VAL A 132 -2.83 4.16 0.53
CA VAL A 132 -2.76 3.30 1.72
C VAL A 132 -1.78 3.85 2.77
N LEU A 133 -0.69 4.49 2.35
CA LEU A 133 0.26 5.14 3.26
C LEU A 133 -0.34 6.38 3.93
N LYS A 134 -1.16 7.15 3.22
CA LYS A 134 -1.87 8.30 3.80
C LYS A 134 -2.88 7.87 4.84
N PHE A 135 -3.55 6.76 4.61
CA PHE A 135 -4.38 6.14 5.63
C PHE A 135 -3.56 5.74 6.87
N ALA A 136 -2.42 5.07 6.68
CA ALA A 136 -1.53 4.69 7.77
C ALA A 136 -1.08 5.92 8.59
N GLU A 137 -0.63 6.98 7.92
CA GLU A 137 -0.22 8.23 8.58
C GLU A 137 -1.35 8.85 9.39
N ASN A 138 -2.55 8.95 8.82
CA ASN A 138 -3.70 9.55 9.49
C ASN A 138 -4.24 8.68 10.64
N TYR A 139 -4.18 7.35 10.49
CA TYR A 139 -4.50 6.42 11.56
C TYR A 139 -3.55 6.57 12.75
N LEU A 140 -2.24 6.63 12.49
CA LEU A 140 -1.23 6.85 13.53
C LEU A 140 -1.38 8.20 14.22
N LYS A 141 -1.68 9.27 13.47
CA LYS A 141 -2.01 10.59 14.05
C LYS A 141 -3.24 10.54 14.95
N ALA A 142 -4.31 9.87 14.49
CA ALA A 142 -5.52 9.70 15.29
C ALA A 142 -5.21 8.91 16.58
N TYR A 143 -4.44 7.83 16.48
CA TYR A 143 -4.06 7.00 17.62
C TYR A 143 -3.32 7.79 18.71
N ILE A 144 -2.25 8.52 18.35
CA ILE A 144 -1.45 9.26 19.35
C ILE A 144 -2.23 10.42 19.97
N ASN A 145 -3.17 11.03 19.25
CA ASN A 145 -4.01 12.11 19.74
C ASN A 145 -5.28 11.63 20.47
N GLY A 146 -5.55 10.32 20.52
CA GLY A 146 -6.78 9.78 21.10
C GLY A 146 -8.04 10.25 20.39
N SER A 147 -7.96 10.36 19.07
CA SER A 147 -9.07 10.79 18.21
C SER A 147 -9.56 9.65 17.32
N SER A 148 -10.57 9.93 16.51
CA SER A 148 -11.14 8.94 15.59
C SER A 148 -10.57 9.08 14.19
N ILE A 149 -10.54 7.95 13.45
CA ILE A 149 -10.40 7.91 12.01
C ILE A 149 -11.70 7.45 11.38
N PHE A 150 -12.29 8.27 10.52
CA PHE A 150 -13.60 8.04 9.93
C PHE A 150 -14.66 7.60 10.97
N GLY A 151 -14.75 8.32 12.10
CA GLY A 151 -15.73 8.07 13.17
C GLY A 151 -15.44 6.84 14.06
N ARG A 152 -14.35 6.13 13.85
CA ARG A 152 -13.93 4.98 14.66
C ARG A 152 -12.80 5.38 15.61
N ASP A 153 -12.90 5.03 16.88
CA ASP A 153 -11.85 5.29 17.87
C ASP A 153 -10.54 4.59 17.45
N ALA A 154 -9.49 5.37 17.23
CA ALA A 154 -8.22 4.85 16.73
C ALA A 154 -7.48 3.99 17.76
N ARG A 155 -7.68 4.25 19.08
CA ARG A 155 -7.09 3.43 20.14
C ARG A 155 -7.79 2.08 20.27
N GLU A 156 -9.10 2.08 20.11
CA GLU A 156 -9.88 0.84 20.10
C GLU A 156 -9.48 -0.04 18.91
N LEU A 157 -9.38 0.53 17.70
CA LEU A 157 -8.89 -0.19 16.52
C LEU A 157 -7.48 -0.75 16.77
N PHE A 158 -6.56 0.07 17.30
CA PHE A 158 -5.19 -0.34 17.60
C PHE A 158 -5.11 -1.50 18.60
N ALA A 159 -5.96 -1.49 19.61
CA ALA A 159 -6.00 -2.52 20.64
C ALA A 159 -6.59 -3.84 20.13
N LYS A 160 -7.57 -3.79 19.21
CA LYS A 160 -8.29 -4.98 18.72
C LYS A 160 -7.65 -5.61 17.48
N THR A 161 -7.01 -4.82 16.65
CA THR A 161 -6.53 -5.25 15.33
C THR A 161 -5.02 -5.04 15.17
N ARG A 162 -4.46 -5.76 14.21
CA ARG A 162 -3.13 -5.52 13.65
C ARG A 162 -3.26 -5.38 12.15
N LEU A 163 -3.11 -4.17 11.66
CA LEU A 163 -3.14 -3.86 10.24
C LEU A 163 -1.75 -4.01 9.65
N PHE A 164 -1.61 -4.85 8.62
CA PHE A 164 -0.42 -4.91 7.77
C PHE A 164 -0.69 -4.16 6.47
N ILE A 165 0.28 -3.38 6.01
CA ILE A 165 0.20 -2.66 4.74
C ILE A 165 1.45 -2.95 3.92
N ALA A 166 1.28 -3.54 2.72
CA ALA A 166 2.30 -3.63 1.68
C ALA A 166 2.02 -2.54 0.62
N PRO A 167 2.60 -1.35 0.76
CA PRO A 167 2.16 -0.19 -0.02
C PRO A 167 2.60 -0.23 -1.48
N LEU A 168 3.65 -0.99 -1.80
CA LEU A 168 4.26 -1.01 -3.13
C LEU A 168 4.71 -2.43 -3.48
N VAL A 169 3.81 -3.20 -4.10
CA VAL A 169 4.08 -4.59 -4.50
C VAL A 169 4.99 -4.65 -5.72
N ASN A 170 4.87 -3.69 -6.65
CA ASN A 170 5.61 -3.65 -7.91
C ASN A 170 6.55 -2.42 -8.02
N PRO A 171 7.62 -2.36 -7.21
CA PRO A 171 8.48 -1.17 -7.16
C PRO A 171 9.22 -0.92 -8.49
N ASP A 172 9.59 -1.97 -9.20
CA ASP A 172 10.35 -1.87 -10.45
C ASP A 172 9.48 -1.33 -11.58
N GLY A 173 8.26 -1.85 -11.70
CA GLY A 173 7.29 -1.37 -12.67
C GLY A 173 6.84 0.07 -12.39
N VAL A 174 6.62 0.42 -11.12
CA VAL A 174 6.27 1.80 -10.74
C VAL A 174 7.40 2.78 -11.08
N ASP A 175 8.65 2.41 -10.84
CA ASP A 175 9.80 3.23 -11.23
C ASP A 175 9.94 3.36 -12.75
N LEU A 176 9.60 2.32 -13.52
CA LEU A 176 9.52 2.39 -14.98
C LEU A 176 8.49 3.42 -15.43
N VAL A 177 7.25 3.31 -14.93
CA VAL A 177 6.14 4.19 -15.34
C VAL A 177 6.41 5.64 -14.97
N ASN A 178 7.05 5.88 -13.83
CA ASN A 178 7.30 7.22 -13.30
C ASN A 178 8.65 7.83 -13.71
N GLY A 179 9.43 7.13 -14.56
CA GLY A 179 10.68 7.64 -15.12
C GLY A 179 11.84 7.66 -14.12
N ALA A 180 11.81 6.76 -13.12
CA ALA A 180 12.86 6.63 -12.12
C ALA A 180 13.91 5.54 -12.45
N LEU A 181 13.73 4.80 -13.55
CA LEU A 181 14.73 3.85 -14.03
C LEU A 181 15.76 4.54 -14.93
N ASP A 182 17.00 4.08 -14.84
CA ASP A 182 18.07 4.53 -15.71
C ASP A 182 17.92 3.92 -17.13
N GLU A 183 17.67 4.80 -18.10
CA GLU A 183 17.42 4.45 -19.49
C GLU A 183 18.64 3.86 -20.21
N THR A 184 19.85 4.00 -19.65
CA THR A 184 21.09 3.47 -20.23
C THR A 184 21.32 2.00 -19.90
N THR A 185 20.54 1.42 -18.99
CA THR A 185 20.72 0.05 -18.53
C THR A 185 20.26 -1.01 -19.52
N PRO A 186 20.87 -2.22 -19.52
CA PRO A 186 20.39 -3.35 -20.31
C PRO A 186 18.93 -3.73 -20.01
N LEU A 187 18.50 -3.54 -18.76
CA LEU A 187 17.14 -3.80 -18.34
C LEU A 187 16.14 -2.87 -19.05
N TRP A 188 16.42 -1.57 -19.10
CA TRP A 188 15.60 -0.62 -19.86
C TRP A 188 15.47 -1.03 -21.33
N GLN A 189 16.58 -1.47 -21.94
CA GLN A 189 16.56 -1.94 -23.33
C GLN A 189 15.72 -3.21 -23.49
N SER A 190 15.71 -4.10 -22.49
CA SER A 190 14.84 -5.29 -22.48
C SER A 190 13.37 -4.90 -22.42
N VAL A 191 12.99 -4.03 -21.51
CA VAL A 191 11.62 -3.50 -21.38
C VAL A 191 11.15 -2.85 -22.68
N LYS A 192 12.02 -2.04 -23.32
CA LYS A 192 11.70 -1.44 -24.63
C LYS A 192 11.49 -2.47 -25.72
N ARG A 193 12.23 -3.59 -25.71
CA ARG A 193 12.01 -4.68 -26.69
C ARG A 193 10.64 -5.31 -26.50
N ILE A 194 10.23 -5.55 -25.23
CA ILE A 194 8.89 -6.06 -24.92
C ILE A 194 7.84 -5.05 -25.41
N ALA A 195 7.95 -3.78 -25.03
CA ALA A 195 6.97 -2.75 -25.40
C ALA A 195 6.78 -2.61 -26.93
N ARG A 196 7.84 -2.76 -27.71
CA ARG A 196 7.76 -2.70 -29.19
C ARG A 196 6.91 -3.80 -29.81
N GLN A 197 6.72 -4.92 -29.12
CA GLN A 197 5.86 -6.01 -29.60
C GLN A 197 4.38 -5.70 -29.40
N TYR A 198 4.07 -4.69 -28.57
CA TYR A 198 2.71 -4.28 -28.20
C TYR A 198 2.50 -2.77 -28.42
N PRO A 199 2.60 -2.29 -29.68
CA PRO A 199 2.60 -0.85 -29.99
C PRO A 199 1.28 -0.14 -29.65
N ALA A 200 0.20 -0.87 -29.43
CA ALA A 200 -1.07 -0.32 -29.00
C ALA A 200 -1.09 0.07 -27.49
N VAL A 201 -0.14 -0.43 -26.71
CA VAL A 201 -0.01 -0.07 -25.28
C VAL A 201 0.96 1.10 -25.15
N PRO A 202 0.51 2.27 -24.65
CA PRO A 202 1.37 3.44 -24.47
C PRO A 202 2.57 3.11 -23.55
N PHE A 203 3.78 3.44 -23.99
CA PHE A 203 4.99 3.20 -23.20
C PHE A 203 5.61 4.51 -22.71
N PRO A 204 6.00 4.60 -21.42
CA PRO A 204 5.85 3.60 -20.35
C PRO A 204 4.50 3.65 -19.61
N SER A 205 3.64 4.63 -19.89
CA SER A 205 2.43 4.94 -19.10
C SER A 205 1.39 3.81 -19.05
N GLY A 206 1.31 3.00 -20.09
CA GLY A 206 0.39 1.85 -20.15
C GLY A 206 0.93 0.56 -19.51
N TRP A 207 2.15 0.59 -18.96
CA TRP A 207 2.79 -0.58 -18.38
C TRP A 207 2.15 -0.96 -17.04
N LYS A 208 1.51 -2.12 -16.96
CA LYS A 208 0.88 -2.70 -15.75
C LYS A 208 1.76 -3.76 -15.08
N ALA A 209 2.47 -4.54 -15.87
CA ALA A 209 3.25 -5.70 -15.48
C ALA A 209 4.42 -5.33 -14.53
N ASN A 210 5.08 -6.36 -13.97
CA ASN A 210 6.40 -6.17 -13.37
C ASN A 210 7.44 -5.87 -14.47
N ILE A 211 8.70 -5.68 -14.07
CA ILE A 211 9.74 -5.24 -15.00
C ILE A 211 10.10 -6.31 -16.06
N GLU A 212 9.77 -7.57 -15.84
CA GLU A 212 9.95 -8.68 -16.80
C GLU A 212 8.74 -8.91 -17.70
N GLY A 213 7.66 -8.15 -17.51
CA GLY A 213 6.46 -8.25 -18.34
C GLY A 213 5.46 -9.30 -17.87
N THR A 214 5.45 -9.68 -16.59
CA THR A 214 4.40 -10.52 -15.99
C THR A 214 3.38 -9.64 -15.28
N ASP A 215 2.09 -9.80 -15.58
CA ASP A 215 1.00 -9.14 -14.87
C ASP A 215 0.82 -9.82 -13.49
N LEU A 216 1.20 -9.11 -12.43
CA LEU A 216 1.26 -9.68 -11.09
C LEU A 216 -0.10 -10.14 -10.56
N ASN A 217 -1.19 -9.47 -10.98
CA ASN A 217 -2.54 -9.85 -10.57
C ASN A 217 -3.20 -10.90 -11.49
N LEU A 218 -2.41 -11.55 -12.33
CA LEU A 218 -2.74 -12.74 -13.11
C LEU A 218 -1.79 -13.91 -12.83
N ASN A 219 -1.04 -13.85 -11.73
CA ASN A 219 0.03 -14.80 -11.45
C ASN A 219 -0.22 -15.64 -10.17
N TYR A 220 -1.42 -15.56 -9.57
CA TYR A 220 -1.80 -16.37 -8.40
C TYR A 220 -2.51 -17.68 -8.79
N PRO A 221 -2.42 -18.75 -7.95
CA PRO A 221 -2.98 -20.07 -8.26
C PRO A 221 -4.49 -20.17 -8.00
N ALA A 222 -5.29 -19.31 -8.64
CA ALA A 222 -6.74 -19.29 -8.60
C ALA A 222 -7.30 -19.34 -10.03
N GLY A 223 -7.43 -20.55 -10.59
CA GLY A 223 -7.84 -20.72 -11.98
C GLY A 223 -6.81 -20.17 -12.98
N TRP A 224 -5.52 -20.29 -12.67
CA TRP A 224 -4.43 -19.74 -13.52
C TRP A 224 -4.43 -20.32 -14.94
N ASP A 225 -4.73 -21.61 -15.11
CA ASP A 225 -4.80 -22.22 -16.45
C ASP A 225 -5.91 -21.58 -17.29
N THR A 226 -7.07 -21.29 -16.67
CA THR A 226 -8.18 -20.59 -17.35
C THR A 226 -7.79 -19.15 -17.71
N ALA A 227 -7.09 -18.45 -16.82
CA ALA A 227 -6.54 -17.12 -17.10
C ALA A 227 -5.58 -17.19 -18.29
N LYS A 228 -4.68 -18.18 -18.29
CA LYS A 228 -3.72 -18.40 -19.38
C LYS A 228 -4.40 -18.64 -20.71
N GLU A 229 -5.35 -19.57 -20.78
CA GLU A 229 -6.11 -19.83 -21.99
C GLU A 229 -6.79 -18.56 -22.53
N THR A 230 -7.48 -17.82 -21.65
CA THR A 230 -8.15 -16.57 -22.00
C THR A 230 -7.18 -15.51 -22.54
N LYS A 231 -6.07 -15.29 -21.83
CA LYS A 231 -5.09 -14.26 -22.21
C LYS A 231 -4.30 -14.65 -23.46
N TYR A 232 -3.99 -15.93 -23.63
CA TYR A 232 -3.33 -16.43 -24.83
C TYR A 232 -4.23 -16.30 -26.07
N ALA A 233 -5.53 -16.56 -25.93
CA ALA A 233 -6.49 -16.33 -27.02
C ALA A 233 -6.60 -14.84 -27.42
N GLN A 234 -6.31 -13.92 -26.49
CA GLN A 234 -6.22 -12.48 -26.71
C GLN A 234 -4.86 -12.01 -27.27
N GLY A 235 -3.90 -12.93 -27.44
CA GLY A 235 -2.56 -12.63 -27.98
C GLY A 235 -1.48 -12.32 -26.94
N TRP A 236 -1.75 -12.44 -25.64
CA TRP A 236 -0.78 -12.20 -24.57
C TRP A 236 0.00 -13.48 -24.23
N VAL A 237 0.78 -13.98 -25.19
CA VAL A 237 1.42 -15.31 -25.13
C VAL A 237 2.86 -15.29 -24.61
N SER A 238 3.43 -14.12 -24.39
CA SER A 238 4.82 -13.91 -23.95
C SER A 238 4.91 -12.66 -23.09
N PRO A 239 6.07 -12.36 -22.44
CA PRO A 239 6.25 -11.15 -21.67
C PRO A 239 5.68 -9.91 -22.34
N ALA A 240 4.82 -9.18 -21.65
CA ALA A 240 4.03 -8.08 -22.19
C ALA A 240 3.92 -6.92 -21.18
N PRO A 241 3.58 -5.71 -21.64
CA PRO A 241 3.31 -4.58 -20.74
C PRO A 241 2.14 -4.84 -19.78
N ARG A 242 1.25 -5.79 -20.11
CA ARG A 242 0.06 -6.18 -19.34
C ARG A 242 -0.44 -7.54 -19.77
N ASP A 243 -1.31 -8.14 -18.99
CA ASP A 243 -2.11 -9.33 -19.34
C ASP A 243 -1.33 -10.62 -19.59
N PHE A 244 -0.01 -10.64 -19.50
CA PHE A 244 0.77 -11.88 -19.54
C PHE A 244 0.80 -12.52 -18.16
N VAL A 245 0.32 -13.75 -18.07
CA VAL A 245 0.10 -14.47 -16.79
C VAL A 245 1.39 -15.03 -16.16
N GLY A 246 2.55 -14.89 -16.83
CA GLY A 246 3.81 -15.52 -16.42
C GLY A 246 3.99 -16.91 -17.00
N ALA A 247 5.13 -17.56 -16.70
CA ALA A 247 5.45 -18.90 -17.17
C ALA A 247 4.64 -19.97 -16.42
N GLU A 248 4.45 -19.77 -15.13
CA GLU A 248 3.70 -20.63 -14.21
C GLU A 248 3.11 -19.77 -13.08
N PRO A 249 2.16 -20.29 -12.28
CA PRO A 249 1.67 -19.58 -11.10
C PRO A 249 2.83 -19.20 -10.17
N LEU A 250 2.79 -17.96 -9.65
CA LEU A 250 3.81 -17.44 -8.75
C LEU A 250 5.25 -17.44 -9.33
N SER A 251 5.38 -17.37 -10.65
CA SER A 251 6.68 -17.22 -11.32
C SER A 251 7.30 -15.84 -11.09
N ALA A 252 6.49 -14.81 -10.88
CA ALA A 252 6.97 -13.48 -10.53
C ALA A 252 7.36 -13.41 -9.04
N PRO A 253 8.57 -12.93 -8.71
CA PRO A 253 9.04 -12.88 -7.33
C PRO A 253 8.17 -11.99 -6.45
N GLU A 254 7.55 -10.94 -7.00
CA GLU A 254 6.64 -10.04 -6.29
C GLU A 254 5.34 -10.76 -5.90
N SER A 255 4.73 -11.51 -6.82
CA SER A 255 3.51 -12.29 -6.53
C SER A 255 3.82 -13.40 -5.54
N ARG A 256 4.95 -14.10 -5.70
CA ARG A 256 5.43 -15.12 -4.76
C ARG A 256 5.61 -14.53 -3.36
N ALA A 257 6.23 -13.35 -3.25
CA ALA A 257 6.46 -12.71 -1.96
C ALA A 257 5.15 -12.33 -1.25
N VAL A 258 4.16 -11.81 -1.96
CA VAL A 258 2.83 -11.52 -1.37
C VAL A 258 2.11 -12.80 -0.98
N PHE A 259 2.23 -13.86 -1.79
CA PHE A 259 1.67 -15.18 -1.48
C PHE A 259 2.26 -15.75 -0.19
N ASP A 260 3.59 -15.82 -0.10
CA ASP A 260 4.30 -16.37 1.06
C ASP A 260 4.01 -15.54 2.31
N PHE A 261 4.04 -14.19 2.20
CA PHE A 261 3.67 -13.29 3.30
C PHE A 261 2.23 -13.50 3.79
N THR A 262 1.30 -13.75 2.88
CA THR A 262 -0.08 -14.03 3.24
C THR A 262 -0.20 -15.39 3.94
N ALA A 263 0.57 -16.38 3.51
CA ALA A 263 0.58 -17.73 4.10
C ALA A 263 1.19 -17.77 5.52
N ASP A 264 2.11 -16.83 5.81
CA ASP A 264 2.76 -16.72 7.12
C ASP A 264 1.89 -15.98 8.17
N HIS A 265 0.68 -15.51 7.78
CA HIS A 265 -0.22 -14.73 8.63
C HIS A 265 -1.64 -15.29 8.67
N GLU A 266 -2.38 -14.88 9.69
CA GLU A 266 -3.79 -15.24 9.88
C GLU A 266 -4.74 -14.09 9.50
N PHE A 267 -4.56 -13.54 8.29
CA PHE A 267 -5.39 -12.44 7.82
C PHE A 267 -6.87 -12.80 7.78
N ARG A 268 -7.69 -12.07 8.53
CA ARG A 268 -9.14 -12.24 8.59
C ARG A 268 -9.84 -11.55 7.42
N LEU A 269 -9.23 -10.47 6.92
CA LEU A 269 -9.74 -9.67 5.83
C LEU A 269 -8.59 -9.04 5.05
N ILE A 270 -8.73 -8.99 3.71
CA ILE A 270 -7.76 -8.28 2.86
C ILE A 270 -8.43 -7.22 1.97
N LEU A 271 -7.69 -6.12 1.70
CA LEU A 271 -7.99 -5.16 0.65
C LEU A 271 -6.83 -5.12 -0.35
N ALA A 272 -7.10 -5.39 -1.63
CA ALA A 272 -6.17 -5.20 -2.73
C ALA A 272 -6.56 -3.95 -3.51
N TYR A 273 -5.72 -2.91 -3.42
CA TYR A 273 -6.01 -1.62 -4.07
C TYR A 273 -5.50 -1.58 -5.51
N HIS A 274 -6.42 -1.28 -6.39
CA HIS A 274 -6.25 -1.09 -7.83
C HIS A 274 -6.85 0.26 -8.26
N THR A 275 -6.73 0.59 -9.51
CA THR A 275 -7.46 1.60 -10.24
C THR A 275 -7.89 1.03 -11.59
N GLN A 276 -9.07 1.30 -12.07
CA GLN A 276 -10.02 2.34 -11.78
C GLN A 276 -11.46 1.83 -12.01
N GLY A 277 -12.46 2.57 -11.53
CA GLY A 277 -13.87 2.26 -11.80
C GLY A 277 -14.83 2.62 -10.66
N GLU A 278 -14.30 2.97 -9.47
CA GLU A 278 -15.10 3.19 -8.24
C GLU A 278 -15.98 1.98 -7.93
N VAL A 279 -15.38 0.78 -7.97
CA VAL A 279 -16.05 -0.50 -7.73
C VAL A 279 -15.28 -1.34 -6.71
N ILE A 280 -15.99 -2.17 -5.98
CA ILE A 280 -15.47 -3.12 -5.00
C ILE A 280 -15.90 -4.51 -5.42
N TYR A 281 -14.93 -5.37 -5.75
CA TYR A 281 -15.17 -6.78 -6.06
C TYR A 281 -14.98 -7.63 -4.81
N TRP A 282 -15.94 -8.52 -4.48
CA TRP A 282 -16.04 -9.13 -3.15
C TRP A 282 -16.06 -10.67 -3.12
N LYS A 283 -16.29 -11.34 -4.25
CA LYS A 283 -16.34 -12.81 -4.33
C LYS A 283 -15.42 -13.36 -5.40
N TYR A 284 -15.25 -14.65 -5.44
CA TYR A 284 -14.54 -15.39 -6.49
C TYR A 284 -15.44 -16.47 -7.06
N LEU A 285 -15.86 -16.33 -8.31
CA LEU A 285 -16.85 -17.21 -8.95
C LEU A 285 -18.09 -17.36 -8.03
N ASP A 286 -18.47 -18.61 -7.73
CA ASP A 286 -19.58 -18.93 -6.84
C ASP A 286 -19.20 -18.97 -5.34
N ILE A 287 -17.92 -18.66 -5.02
CA ILE A 287 -17.46 -18.66 -3.62
C ILE A 287 -17.75 -17.29 -2.99
N GLU A 288 -18.71 -17.31 -2.07
CA GLU A 288 -19.10 -16.17 -1.25
C GLU A 288 -18.56 -16.38 0.18
N PRO A 289 -17.45 -15.71 0.56
CA PRO A 289 -16.88 -15.94 1.89
C PRO A 289 -17.85 -15.47 2.98
N PRO A 290 -17.89 -16.14 4.14
CA PRO A 290 -18.72 -15.73 5.27
C PRO A 290 -18.55 -14.24 5.60
N ASN A 291 -19.67 -13.54 5.82
CA ASN A 291 -19.75 -12.08 6.04
C ASN A 291 -19.24 -11.20 4.85
N GLY A 292 -18.75 -11.81 3.76
CA GLY A 292 -18.14 -11.08 2.65
C GLY A 292 -19.09 -10.08 1.99
N TYR A 293 -20.33 -10.47 1.73
CA TYR A 293 -21.33 -9.58 1.15
C TYR A 293 -21.72 -8.42 2.08
N ASP A 294 -22.00 -8.69 3.35
CA ASP A 294 -22.45 -7.66 4.30
C ASP A 294 -21.34 -6.64 4.58
N ILE A 295 -20.11 -7.11 4.75
CA ILE A 295 -18.95 -6.22 4.86
C ILE A 295 -18.77 -5.42 3.57
N GLY A 296 -18.84 -6.06 2.40
CA GLY A 296 -18.74 -5.39 1.11
C GLY A 296 -19.80 -4.28 0.94
N ARG A 297 -21.05 -4.52 1.36
CA ARG A 297 -22.10 -3.49 1.40
C ARG A 297 -21.75 -2.33 2.32
N ALA A 298 -21.16 -2.61 3.49
CA ALA A 298 -20.73 -1.56 4.40
C ALA A 298 -19.59 -0.71 3.78
N LEU A 299 -18.66 -1.35 3.08
CA LEU A 299 -17.58 -0.64 2.35
C LEU A 299 -18.16 0.23 1.22
N ALA A 300 -19.11 -0.29 0.46
CA ALA A 300 -19.79 0.46 -0.60
C ALA A 300 -20.58 1.66 -0.05
N ALA A 301 -21.26 1.48 1.07
CA ALA A 301 -22.06 2.53 1.69
C ALA A 301 -21.22 3.74 2.17
N VAL A 302 -20.00 3.50 2.65
CA VAL A 302 -19.11 4.57 3.16
C VAL A 302 -18.31 5.27 2.06
N SER A 303 -18.20 4.68 0.88
CA SER A 303 -17.41 5.21 -0.23
C SER A 303 -18.26 5.74 -1.40
N GLY A 304 -19.48 5.27 -1.52
CA GLY A 304 -20.30 5.45 -2.72
C GLY A 304 -19.86 4.59 -3.91
N TYR A 305 -18.91 3.67 -3.72
CA TYR A 305 -18.46 2.74 -4.75
C TYR A 305 -19.49 1.63 -4.95
N LYS A 306 -19.57 1.11 -6.18
CA LYS A 306 -20.44 -0.04 -6.48
C LYS A 306 -19.85 -1.30 -5.87
N LEU A 307 -20.65 -2.10 -5.16
CA LEU A 307 -20.31 -3.48 -4.86
C LEU A 307 -20.67 -4.34 -6.06
N ASP A 308 -19.74 -5.08 -6.62
CA ASP A 308 -19.93 -5.83 -7.86
C ASP A 308 -19.14 -7.14 -7.88
N GLU A 309 -19.35 -7.92 -8.93
CA GLU A 309 -18.64 -9.15 -9.24
C GLU A 309 -17.67 -8.92 -10.39
N VAL A 310 -16.51 -9.59 -10.33
CA VAL A 310 -15.53 -9.49 -11.43
C VAL A 310 -16.14 -10.13 -12.69
N PRO A 311 -16.08 -9.48 -13.86
CA PRO A 311 -16.45 -10.12 -15.11
C PRO A 311 -15.70 -11.43 -15.32
N THR A 312 -16.38 -12.49 -15.78
CA THR A 312 -15.84 -13.85 -15.89
C THR A 312 -14.50 -13.90 -16.65
N GLU A 313 -14.33 -13.07 -17.68
CA GLU A 313 -13.12 -12.99 -18.51
C GLU A 313 -11.89 -12.44 -17.77
N SER A 314 -12.11 -11.78 -16.62
CA SER A 314 -11.07 -11.16 -15.78
C SER A 314 -11.02 -11.73 -14.36
N GLY A 315 -11.86 -12.73 -14.06
CA GLY A 315 -12.09 -13.25 -12.73
C GLY A 315 -11.17 -14.40 -12.31
N PHE A 316 -9.95 -14.49 -12.87
CA PHE A 316 -9.05 -15.58 -12.56
C PHE A 316 -7.63 -15.08 -12.25
N ALA A 317 -6.91 -15.86 -11.45
CA ALA A 317 -5.51 -15.70 -11.10
C ALA A 317 -5.15 -14.39 -10.38
N GLY A 318 -6.12 -13.67 -9.84
CA GLY A 318 -5.90 -12.49 -9.00
C GLY A 318 -5.56 -12.84 -7.56
N TYR A 319 -4.93 -11.90 -6.85
CA TYR A 319 -4.58 -12.07 -5.44
C TYR A 319 -5.82 -12.28 -4.54
N LYS A 320 -6.84 -11.43 -4.69
CA LYS A 320 -8.12 -11.57 -3.97
C LYS A 320 -8.79 -12.92 -4.28
N ASP A 321 -8.74 -13.34 -5.54
CA ASP A 321 -9.38 -14.59 -5.98
C ASP A 321 -8.74 -15.79 -5.30
N TRP A 322 -7.41 -15.83 -5.25
CA TRP A 322 -6.66 -16.86 -4.53
C TRP A 322 -6.94 -16.80 -3.03
N PHE A 323 -6.97 -15.62 -2.42
CA PHE A 323 -7.25 -15.48 -0.99
C PHE A 323 -8.63 -16.02 -0.62
N ILE A 324 -9.65 -15.68 -1.40
CA ILE A 324 -11.02 -16.19 -1.17
C ILE A 324 -11.07 -17.70 -1.40
N LEU A 325 -10.49 -18.20 -2.49
CA LEU A 325 -10.49 -19.62 -2.85
C LEU A 325 -9.85 -20.47 -1.75
N PHE A 326 -8.71 -20.02 -1.21
CA PHE A 326 -7.89 -20.81 -0.30
C PHE A 326 -8.32 -20.68 1.16
N TYR A 327 -8.62 -19.45 1.60
CA TYR A 327 -8.94 -19.18 3.01
C TYR A 327 -10.44 -19.11 3.30
N ASN A 328 -11.28 -18.93 2.29
CA ASN A 328 -12.73 -18.68 2.43
C ASN A 328 -13.01 -17.53 3.43
N ARG A 329 -12.24 -16.43 3.33
CA ARG A 329 -12.33 -15.23 4.17
C ARG A 329 -12.62 -14.00 3.31
N PRO A 330 -13.21 -12.93 3.88
CA PRO A 330 -13.50 -11.69 3.16
C PRO A 330 -12.26 -11.08 2.51
N GLY A 331 -12.29 -10.97 1.20
CA GLY A 331 -11.25 -10.36 0.40
C GLY A 331 -11.86 -9.45 -0.67
N TYR A 332 -11.28 -8.25 -0.82
CA TYR A 332 -11.82 -7.24 -1.73
C TYR A 332 -10.74 -6.71 -2.66
N THR A 333 -11.08 -6.58 -3.94
CA THR A 333 -10.36 -5.69 -4.86
C THR A 333 -11.10 -4.37 -4.90
N VAL A 334 -10.42 -3.29 -4.61
CA VAL A 334 -10.96 -1.92 -4.63
C VAL A 334 -10.37 -1.19 -5.82
N GLU A 335 -11.20 -0.88 -6.81
CA GLU A 335 -10.83 -0.12 -8.02
C GLU A 335 -11.09 1.37 -7.79
N ALA A 336 -10.08 2.07 -7.27
CA ALA A 336 -10.21 3.45 -6.83
C ALA A 336 -10.14 4.46 -7.99
N GLY A 337 -10.96 5.50 -7.92
CA GLY A 337 -10.96 6.62 -8.89
C GLY A 337 -11.54 6.26 -10.26
N ARG A 338 -11.47 7.21 -11.20
CA ARG A 338 -12.04 7.08 -12.56
C ARG A 338 -11.13 7.64 -13.64
N GLY A 339 -11.21 7.07 -14.83
CA GLY A 339 -10.56 7.59 -16.04
C GLY A 339 -9.58 6.59 -16.65
N THR A 340 -8.40 7.05 -17.05
CA THR A 340 -7.37 6.23 -17.70
C THR A 340 -6.12 6.21 -16.83
N ASN A 341 -5.57 5.03 -16.61
CA ASN A 341 -4.33 4.84 -15.85
C ASN A 341 -3.09 5.29 -16.67
N PRO A 342 -2.10 5.92 -16.02
CA PRO A 342 -2.07 6.33 -14.62
C PRO A 342 -3.07 7.45 -14.32
N LEU A 343 -3.83 7.33 -13.25
CA LEU A 343 -4.75 8.39 -12.83
C LEU A 343 -3.98 9.68 -12.47
N PRO A 344 -4.48 10.86 -12.85
CA PRO A 344 -3.82 12.11 -12.53
C PRO A 344 -3.85 12.39 -11.02
N LEU A 345 -2.75 12.94 -10.50
CA LEU A 345 -2.60 13.31 -9.08
C LEU A 345 -3.70 14.25 -8.57
N SER A 346 -4.31 15.05 -9.44
CA SER A 346 -5.44 15.92 -9.10
C SER A 346 -6.65 15.14 -8.54
N GLN A 347 -6.76 13.84 -8.80
CA GLN A 347 -7.79 12.99 -8.22
C GLN A 347 -7.45 12.49 -6.80
N PHE A 348 -6.20 12.60 -6.34
CA PHE A 348 -5.76 11.97 -5.09
C PHE A 348 -6.63 12.36 -3.89
N GLY A 349 -6.92 13.64 -3.73
CA GLY A 349 -7.75 14.12 -2.62
C GLY A 349 -9.14 13.50 -2.59
N ARG A 350 -9.79 13.39 -3.77
CA ARG A 350 -11.09 12.71 -3.89
C ARG A 350 -10.96 11.21 -3.61
N ILE A 351 -9.99 10.55 -4.25
CA ILE A 351 -9.75 9.12 -4.05
C ILE A 351 -9.52 8.83 -2.56
N TYR A 352 -8.72 9.66 -1.86
CA TYR A 352 -8.48 9.47 -0.44
C TYR A 352 -9.78 9.61 0.39
N ASN A 353 -10.57 10.65 0.12
CA ASN A 353 -11.83 10.89 0.83
C ASN A 353 -12.84 9.75 0.64
N ASP A 354 -12.93 9.19 -0.55
CA ASP A 354 -13.80 8.06 -0.85
C ASP A 354 -13.32 6.77 -0.15
N ASN A 355 -12.00 6.59 0.01
CA ASN A 355 -11.40 5.34 0.46
C ASN A 355 -11.00 5.29 1.94
N VAL A 356 -10.86 6.42 2.63
CA VAL A 356 -10.57 6.43 4.07
C VAL A 356 -11.63 5.68 4.87
N GLY A 357 -12.90 5.81 4.47
CA GLY A 357 -14.03 5.07 5.03
C GLY A 357 -13.96 3.57 4.77
N ILE A 358 -13.56 3.16 3.55
CA ILE A 358 -13.35 1.74 3.21
C ILE A 358 -12.32 1.11 4.15
N MET A 359 -11.12 1.70 4.24
CA MET A 359 -10.01 1.17 5.05
C MET A 359 -10.35 1.13 6.54
N ALA A 360 -10.95 2.19 7.09
CA ALA A 360 -11.34 2.24 8.50
C ALA A 360 -12.46 1.24 8.81
N THR A 361 -13.43 1.05 7.88
CA THR A 361 -14.50 0.07 8.05
C THR A 361 -13.96 -1.35 7.95
N ALA A 362 -13.16 -1.66 6.94
CA ALA A 362 -12.55 -2.98 6.76
C ALA A 362 -11.73 -3.39 7.99
N LEU A 363 -10.93 -2.46 8.55
CA LEU A 363 -10.16 -2.71 9.76
C LEU A 363 -11.07 -2.98 10.97
N SER A 364 -12.15 -2.20 11.13
CA SER A 364 -13.13 -2.41 12.19
C SER A 364 -13.85 -3.76 12.07
N GLU A 365 -14.23 -4.17 10.85
CA GLU A 365 -14.87 -5.45 10.61
C GLU A 365 -13.90 -6.62 10.84
N ALA A 366 -12.64 -6.51 10.44
CA ALA A 366 -11.62 -7.52 10.75
C ALA A 366 -11.49 -7.79 12.27
N GLY A 367 -11.68 -6.75 13.09
CA GLY A 367 -11.69 -6.87 14.56
C GLY A 367 -12.91 -7.61 15.15
N LYS A 368 -13.95 -7.85 14.34
CA LYS A 368 -15.17 -8.58 14.75
C LYS A 368 -15.19 -10.04 14.28
N LEU A 369 -14.43 -10.34 13.20
CA LEU A 369 -14.25 -11.69 12.66
C LEU A 369 -13.34 -12.55 13.58
#